data_d5037d5ae523d6158bbe93a7356fb816
#
_entry.id   d5037d5ae523d6158bbe93a7356fb816
#
_cell.length_a   1.000
_cell.length_b   1.000
_cell.length_c   1.000
_cell.angle_alpha   90.00
_cell.angle_beta   90.00
_cell.angle_gamma   90.00
#
_symmetry.space_group_name_H-M   'P 1'
#
loop_
_entity.id
_entity.type
_entity.pdbx_description
1 polymer ?
#
loop_
_entity_poly.entity_id
_entity_poly.type
_entity_poly.pdbx_seq_one_letter_code
_entity_poly.pdbx_strand_id
1 'polypeptide(L)'
;MKLSKLSRVLHRWGSIIALVPITIIIFSGIVLQLKKVSPYVQPPTQRGAGTEPAIGFDRIFEVARSVPEAEIESWEDIDRLDVRPGEGVVKVRCKNRYEVQIDTETAEILHVAVRRSDLIESIHDGSYFNDHFKLWVFLPAGIVLAMLV
;
A
#
# COMPACT_ATOMS: atom_id res chain seq x y z
N MET A 1 15.84 -43.54 -11.32
CA MET A 1 16.47 -42.64 -10.30
C MET A 1 15.86 -42.99 -8.94
N LYS A 2 16.66 -43.26 -7.88
CA LYS A 2 16.09 -43.66 -6.58
C LYS A 2 15.25 -42.49 -6.02
N LEU A 3 14.02 -42.75 -5.55
CA LEU A 3 13.08 -41.75 -4.98
C LEU A 3 13.76 -40.79 -3.99
N SER A 4 14.67 -41.30 -3.17
CA SER A 4 15.44 -40.53 -2.20
C SER A 4 16.41 -39.49 -2.82
N LYS A 5 16.92 -39.71 -4.03
CA LYS A 5 17.73 -38.71 -4.75
C LYS A 5 16.84 -37.59 -5.32
N LEU A 6 15.71 -37.97 -5.91
CA LEU A 6 14.77 -37.02 -6.49
C LEU A 6 14.22 -36.10 -5.40
N SER A 7 13.79 -36.67 -4.28
CA SER A 7 13.27 -35.91 -3.13
C SER A 7 14.29 -34.86 -2.62
N ARG A 8 15.57 -35.25 -2.46
CA ARG A 8 16.64 -34.33 -2.03
C ARG A 8 16.90 -33.18 -3.04
N VAL A 9 16.87 -33.51 -4.32
CA VAL A 9 17.05 -32.49 -5.38
C VAL A 9 15.88 -31.53 -5.42
N LEU A 10 14.64 -32.04 -5.37
CA LEU A 10 13.43 -31.20 -5.32
C LEU A 10 13.38 -30.32 -4.09
N HIS A 11 13.68 -30.88 -2.92
CA HIS A 11 13.75 -30.12 -1.68
C HIS A 11 14.81 -29.01 -1.75
N ARG A 12 16.00 -29.32 -2.19
CA ARG A 12 17.10 -28.34 -2.33
C ARG A 12 16.74 -27.18 -3.25
N TRP A 13 16.29 -27.49 -4.48
CA TRP A 13 15.94 -26.45 -5.44
C TRP A 13 14.68 -25.71 -5.07
N GLY A 14 13.66 -26.41 -4.55
CA GLY A 14 12.44 -25.81 -4.05
C GLY A 14 12.73 -24.81 -2.92
N SER A 15 13.59 -25.18 -1.97
CA SER A 15 13.99 -24.26 -0.88
C SER A 15 14.76 -23.04 -1.39
N ILE A 16 15.65 -23.19 -2.36
CA ILE A 16 16.40 -22.08 -2.96
C ILE A 16 15.45 -21.14 -3.71
N ILE A 17 14.53 -21.68 -4.49
CA ILE A 17 13.55 -20.87 -5.24
C ILE A 17 12.60 -20.15 -4.29
N ALA A 18 12.12 -20.82 -3.26
CA ALA A 18 11.22 -20.21 -2.27
C ALA A 18 11.90 -19.18 -1.37
N LEU A 19 13.23 -19.27 -1.19
CA LEU A 19 13.98 -18.37 -0.30
C LEU A 19 13.82 -16.90 -0.69
N VAL A 20 13.88 -16.57 -1.99
CA VAL A 20 13.80 -15.19 -2.47
C VAL A 20 12.44 -14.54 -2.12
N PRO A 21 11.29 -15.08 -2.53
CA PRO A 21 9.99 -14.49 -2.19
C PRO A 21 9.73 -14.49 -0.68
N ILE A 22 10.13 -15.54 0.06
CA ILE A 22 9.99 -15.60 1.52
C ILE A 22 10.78 -14.47 2.18
N THR A 23 12.01 -14.23 1.75
CA THR A 23 12.85 -13.15 2.26
C THR A 23 12.18 -11.78 2.03
N ILE A 24 11.65 -11.55 0.83
CA ILE A 24 10.91 -10.32 0.51
C ILE A 24 9.70 -10.16 1.42
N ILE A 25 8.89 -11.21 1.59
CA ILE A 25 7.71 -11.21 2.47
C ILE A 25 8.09 -10.85 3.91
N ILE A 26 9.14 -11.47 4.45
CA ILE A 26 9.56 -11.22 5.83
C ILE A 26 10.03 -9.77 6.01
N PHE A 27 10.97 -9.28 5.19
CA PHE A 27 11.52 -7.95 5.35
C PHE A 27 10.49 -6.85 5.09
N SER A 28 9.70 -6.97 4.04
CA SER A 28 8.61 -6.01 3.76
C SER A 28 7.54 -6.04 4.85
N GLY A 29 7.21 -7.22 5.37
CA GLY A 29 6.29 -7.38 6.50
C GLY A 29 6.77 -6.67 7.76
N ILE A 30 8.08 -6.77 8.10
CA ILE A 30 8.68 -6.03 9.22
C ILE A 30 8.52 -4.51 9.01
N VAL A 31 8.80 -4.01 7.81
CA VAL A 31 8.65 -2.58 7.51
C VAL A 31 7.19 -2.15 7.59
N LEU A 32 6.24 -3.00 7.14
CA LEU A 32 4.82 -2.72 7.23
C LEU A 32 4.30 -2.64 8.67
N GLN A 33 4.93 -3.32 9.64
CA GLN A 33 4.60 -3.14 11.07
C GLN A 33 4.84 -1.69 11.54
N LEU A 34 5.77 -0.98 10.91
CA LEU A 34 6.06 0.42 11.22
C LEU A 34 5.07 1.40 10.57
N LYS A 35 4.13 0.93 9.75
CA LYS A 35 3.18 1.74 8.99
C LYS A 35 2.42 2.77 9.84
N LYS A 36 2.03 2.41 11.06
CA LYS A 36 1.28 3.31 11.96
C LYS A 36 2.17 4.18 12.85
N VAL A 37 3.46 3.89 12.93
CA VAL A 37 4.39 4.52 13.87
C VAL A 37 5.35 5.46 13.14
N SER A 38 5.68 5.15 11.88
CA SER A 38 6.64 5.92 11.09
C SER A 38 5.94 6.81 10.05
N PRO A 39 6.01 8.14 10.21
CA PRO A 39 5.51 9.08 9.21
C PRO A 39 6.19 8.91 7.84
N TYR A 40 7.40 8.36 7.81
CA TYR A 40 8.13 8.06 6.57
C TYR A 40 7.48 6.93 5.76
N VAL A 41 6.95 5.91 6.44
CA VAL A 41 6.29 4.76 5.79
C VAL A 41 4.89 5.15 5.33
N GLN A 42 4.13 5.80 6.21
CA GLN A 42 2.78 6.28 5.90
C GLN A 42 2.53 7.62 6.57
N PRO A 43 1.98 8.61 5.83
CA PRO A 43 1.62 9.89 6.41
C PRO A 43 0.62 9.71 7.57
N PRO A 44 0.83 10.40 8.70
CA PRO A 44 -0.13 10.37 9.80
C PRO A 44 -1.45 11.02 9.36
N THR A 45 -2.57 10.53 9.89
CA THR A 45 -3.86 11.18 9.68
C THR A 45 -3.89 12.49 10.42
N GLN A 46 -4.17 13.57 9.71
CA GLN A 46 -4.43 14.88 10.32
C GLN A 46 -5.86 14.93 10.81
N ARG A 47 -6.14 15.88 11.69
CA ARG A 47 -7.47 16.14 12.20
C ARG A 47 -8.01 17.43 11.59
N GLY A 48 -9.23 17.35 11.03
CA GLY A 48 -9.95 18.50 10.51
C GLY A 48 -10.72 19.26 11.59
N ALA A 49 -11.40 20.34 11.17
CA ALA A 49 -12.13 21.24 12.04
C ALA A 49 -13.42 20.64 12.59
N GLY A 50 -14.12 19.83 11.79
CA GLY A 50 -15.40 19.23 12.15
C GLY A 50 -15.48 17.74 11.92
N THR A 51 -16.64 17.15 12.24
CA THR A 51 -16.91 15.71 12.05
C THR A 51 -17.95 15.43 10.97
N GLU A 52 -18.64 16.48 10.52
CA GLU A 52 -19.67 16.38 9.47
C GLU A 52 -19.07 16.80 8.12
N PRO A 53 -19.03 15.88 7.11
CA PRO A 53 -18.56 16.25 5.79
C PRO A 53 -19.51 17.26 5.14
N ALA A 54 -19.05 18.49 4.93
CA ALA A 54 -19.81 19.58 4.33
C ALA A 54 -19.43 19.83 2.86
N ILE A 55 -18.28 19.33 2.40
CA ILE A 55 -17.81 19.53 1.03
C ILE A 55 -18.19 18.37 0.10
N GLY A 56 -18.59 18.70 -1.13
CA GLY A 56 -18.89 17.71 -2.18
C GLY A 56 -17.65 17.20 -2.92
N PHE A 57 -17.83 16.15 -3.72
CA PHE A 57 -16.77 15.55 -4.51
C PHE A 57 -16.10 16.52 -5.47
N ASP A 58 -16.86 17.43 -6.09
CA ASP A 58 -16.30 18.44 -7.01
C ASP A 58 -15.30 19.33 -6.28
N ARG A 59 -15.63 19.75 -5.05
CA ARG A 59 -14.74 20.58 -4.25
C ARG A 59 -13.50 19.81 -3.81
N ILE A 60 -13.65 18.56 -3.42
CA ILE A 60 -12.51 17.67 -3.09
C ILE A 60 -11.57 17.55 -4.30
N PHE A 61 -12.13 17.34 -5.49
CA PHE A 61 -11.34 17.23 -6.72
C PHE A 61 -10.59 18.51 -7.06
N GLU A 62 -11.25 19.67 -7.01
CA GLU A 62 -10.63 20.98 -7.25
C GLU A 62 -9.45 21.24 -6.32
N VAL A 63 -9.65 20.98 -5.01
CA VAL A 63 -8.62 21.20 -4.00
C VAL A 63 -7.46 20.22 -4.21
N ALA A 64 -7.74 18.95 -4.42
CA ALA A 64 -6.69 17.96 -4.66
C ALA A 64 -5.88 18.28 -5.94
N ARG A 65 -6.56 18.70 -7.01
CA ARG A 65 -5.93 19.12 -8.27
C ARG A 65 -5.06 20.37 -8.14
N SER A 66 -5.33 21.23 -7.17
CA SER A 66 -4.50 22.41 -6.92
C SER A 66 -3.12 22.09 -6.33
N VAL A 67 -2.89 20.84 -5.93
CA VAL A 67 -1.61 20.35 -5.40
C VAL A 67 -0.75 19.85 -6.55
N PRO A 68 0.35 20.55 -6.91
CA PRO A 68 1.16 20.18 -8.07
C PRO A 68 1.77 18.78 -7.97
N GLU A 69 2.17 18.36 -6.77
CA GLU A 69 2.80 17.07 -6.51
C GLU A 69 1.82 15.89 -6.71
N ALA A 70 0.53 16.15 -6.60
CA ALA A 70 -0.50 15.12 -6.80
C ALA A 70 -0.70 14.77 -8.28
N GLU A 71 -0.32 15.67 -9.22
CA GLU A 71 -0.38 15.47 -10.67
C GLU A 71 -1.78 15.02 -11.15
N ILE A 72 -2.85 15.62 -10.59
CA ILE A 72 -4.24 15.27 -10.90
C ILE A 72 -4.72 16.13 -12.07
N GLU A 73 -5.01 15.50 -13.20
CA GLU A 73 -5.67 16.12 -14.34
C GLU A 73 -7.14 15.73 -14.44
N SER A 74 -7.45 14.48 -14.06
CA SER A 74 -8.78 13.89 -14.13
C SER A 74 -9.06 12.99 -12.91
N TRP A 75 -10.30 12.53 -12.76
CA TRP A 75 -10.66 11.53 -11.75
C TRP A 75 -9.92 10.19 -11.91
N GLU A 76 -9.43 9.91 -13.11
CA GLU A 76 -8.66 8.69 -13.37
C GLU A 76 -7.30 8.67 -12.66
N ASP A 77 -6.75 9.84 -12.27
CA ASP A 77 -5.48 9.94 -11.55
C ASP A 77 -5.63 9.66 -10.06
N ILE A 78 -6.87 9.62 -9.59
CA ILE A 78 -7.22 9.27 -8.22
C ILE A 78 -7.46 7.76 -8.14
N ASP A 79 -6.73 7.09 -7.24
CA ASP A 79 -6.94 5.68 -6.92
C ASP A 79 -8.21 5.50 -6.07
N ARG A 80 -8.33 6.29 -5.00
CA ARG A 80 -9.50 6.25 -4.10
C ARG A 80 -9.58 7.46 -3.17
N LEU A 81 -10.79 7.65 -2.64
CA LEU A 81 -11.07 8.57 -1.54
C LEU A 81 -11.30 7.77 -0.25
N ASP A 82 -10.58 8.11 0.82
CA ASP A 82 -10.74 7.52 2.16
C ASP A 82 -11.31 8.61 3.08
N VAL A 83 -12.65 8.61 3.22
CA VAL A 83 -13.37 9.60 4.04
C VAL A 83 -13.42 9.12 5.48
N ARG A 84 -12.98 9.96 6.40
CA ARG A 84 -12.93 9.70 7.84
C ARG A 84 -13.69 10.75 8.63
N PRO A 85 -15.03 10.62 8.74
CA PRO A 85 -15.85 11.62 9.39
C PRO A 85 -15.42 11.89 10.83
N GLY A 86 -15.12 10.85 11.62
CA GLY A 86 -14.67 11.02 13.01
C GLY A 86 -13.38 11.80 13.19
N GLU A 87 -12.61 12.00 12.10
CA GLU A 87 -11.36 12.78 12.07
C GLU A 87 -11.53 14.10 11.31
N GLY A 88 -12.68 14.31 10.65
CA GLY A 88 -12.97 15.49 9.84
C GLY A 88 -12.10 15.60 8.59
N VAL A 89 -11.63 14.48 8.04
CA VAL A 89 -10.68 14.47 6.93
C VAL A 89 -11.09 13.53 5.81
N VAL A 90 -10.87 13.94 4.57
CA VAL A 90 -10.83 13.07 3.40
C VAL A 90 -9.40 12.97 2.88
N LYS A 91 -8.97 11.74 2.64
CA LYS A 91 -7.66 11.44 2.06
C LYS A 91 -7.83 11.09 0.60
N VAL A 92 -7.36 11.95 -0.27
CA VAL A 92 -7.30 11.71 -1.71
C VAL A 92 -6.00 10.95 -1.99
N ARG A 93 -6.12 9.70 -2.44
CA ARG A 93 -4.98 8.86 -2.80
C ARG A 93 -4.80 8.86 -4.29
N CYS A 94 -3.67 9.36 -4.73
CA CYS A 94 -3.34 9.48 -6.14
C CYS A 94 -2.60 8.24 -6.65
N LYS A 95 -2.74 7.93 -7.94
CA LYS A 95 -2.02 6.81 -8.57
C LYS A 95 -0.50 6.96 -8.52
N ASN A 96 0.01 8.19 -8.47
CA ASN A 96 1.44 8.48 -8.27
C ASN A 96 1.91 8.32 -6.82
N ARG A 97 1.04 7.76 -5.92
CA ARG A 97 1.28 7.50 -4.49
C ARG A 97 1.32 8.74 -3.59
N TYR A 98 1.01 9.92 -4.08
CA TYR A 98 0.74 11.04 -3.20
C TYR A 98 -0.60 10.87 -2.49
N GLU A 99 -0.65 11.33 -1.25
CA GLU A 99 -1.88 11.45 -0.46
C GLU A 99 -2.06 12.92 -0.12
N VAL A 100 -3.20 13.48 -0.52
CA VAL A 100 -3.64 14.83 -0.13
C VAL A 100 -4.73 14.67 0.92
N GLN A 101 -4.51 15.20 2.11
CA GLN A 101 -5.49 15.21 3.19
C GLN A 101 -6.19 16.56 3.21
N ILE A 102 -7.51 16.54 3.09
CA ILE A 102 -8.35 17.72 2.97
C ILE A 102 -9.37 17.71 4.11
N ASP A 103 -9.52 18.85 4.76
CA ASP A 103 -10.57 19.08 5.75
C ASP A 103 -11.96 18.95 5.11
N THR A 104 -12.83 18.13 5.70
CA THR A 104 -14.17 17.88 5.14
C THR A 104 -15.17 19.00 5.40
N GLU A 105 -14.86 19.97 6.24
CA GLU A 105 -15.71 21.12 6.52
C GLU A 105 -15.23 22.37 5.79
N THR A 106 -13.92 22.68 5.87
CA THR A 106 -13.36 23.94 5.36
C THR A 106 -12.76 23.81 3.96
N ALA A 107 -12.52 22.60 3.48
CA ALA A 107 -11.78 22.30 2.25
C ALA A 107 -10.29 22.72 2.29
N GLU A 108 -9.72 22.96 3.46
CA GLU A 108 -8.30 23.27 3.60
C GLU A 108 -7.44 22.02 3.40
N ILE A 109 -6.27 22.20 2.79
CA ILE A 109 -5.27 21.14 2.65
C ILE A 109 -4.55 21.00 3.99
N LEU A 110 -4.76 19.87 4.66
CA LEU A 110 -4.15 19.59 5.96
C LEU A 110 -2.75 18.98 5.83
N HIS A 111 -2.54 18.16 4.79
CA HIS A 111 -1.26 17.49 4.59
C HIS A 111 -1.11 16.95 3.17
N VAL A 112 0.13 16.99 2.65
CA VAL A 112 0.49 16.37 1.37
C VAL A 112 1.77 15.56 1.58
N ALA A 113 1.74 14.29 1.23
CA ALA A 113 2.92 13.43 1.35
C ALA A 113 2.83 12.16 0.51
N VAL A 114 3.97 11.54 0.26
CA VAL A 114 4.05 10.24 -0.43
C VAL A 114 3.74 9.10 0.53
N ARG A 115 2.84 8.22 0.12
CA ARG A 115 2.51 6.96 0.82
C ARG A 115 3.46 5.83 0.37
N ARG A 116 4.56 5.67 1.08
CA ARG A 116 5.51 4.59 0.79
C ARG A 116 4.97 3.21 1.17
N SER A 117 4.00 3.17 2.10
CA SER A 117 3.33 1.92 2.48
C SER A 117 2.73 1.18 1.28
N ASP A 118 2.17 1.91 0.31
CA ASP A 118 1.50 1.30 -0.86
C ASP A 118 2.53 0.60 -1.77
N LEU A 119 3.74 1.18 -1.92
CA LEU A 119 4.85 0.52 -2.59
C LEU A 119 5.33 -0.72 -1.83
N ILE A 120 5.48 -0.60 -0.52
CA ILE A 120 5.95 -1.71 0.32
C ILE A 120 4.93 -2.84 0.33
N GLU A 121 3.63 -2.52 0.36
CA GLU A 121 2.53 -3.49 0.26
C GLU A 121 2.58 -4.24 -1.09
N SER A 122 2.79 -3.52 -2.20
CA SER A 122 2.88 -4.14 -3.52
C SER A 122 4.12 -5.03 -3.68
N ILE A 123 5.23 -4.69 -3.04
CA ILE A 123 6.42 -5.54 -2.97
C ILE A 123 6.14 -6.77 -2.09
N HIS A 124 5.46 -6.58 -0.96
CA HIS A 124 5.14 -7.63 0.01
C HIS A 124 4.28 -8.73 -0.60
N ASP A 125 3.27 -8.37 -1.38
CA ASP A 125 2.35 -9.31 -1.99
C ASP A 125 2.75 -9.73 -3.42
N GLY A 126 3.83 -9.16 -3.96
CA GLY A 126 4.37 -9.47 -5.28
C GLY A 126 3.69 -8.74 -6.45
N SER A 127 2.64 -7.95 -6.21
CA SER A 127 1.93 -7.21 -7.27
C SER A 127 2.80 -6.13 -7.94
N TYR A 128 3.86 -5.68 -7.25
CA TYR A 128 4.86 -4.79 -7.83
C TYR A 128 5.52 -5.36 -9.08
N PHE A 129 5.75 -6.66 -9.12
CA PHE A 129 6.41 -7.31 -10.26
C PHE A 129 5.41 -7.64 -11.38
N ASN A 130 4.28 -8.24 -11.03
CA ASN A 130 3.17 -8.58 -11.93
C ASN A 130 2.06 -9.27 -11.11
N ASP A 131 0.79 -9.14 -11.53
CA ASP A 131 -0.34 -9.83 -10.88
C ASP A 131 -0.19 -11.37 -10.88
N HIS A 132 0.44 -11.94 -11.90
CA HIS A 132 0.74 -13.38 -11.92
C HIS A 132 1.75 -13.78 -10.84
N PHE A 133 2.75 -12.94 -10.52
CA PHE A 133 3.72 -13.21 -9.44
C PHE A 133 3.04 -13.28 -8.08
N LYS A 134 2.06 -12.40 -7.83
CA LYS A 134 1.26 -12.43 -6.60
C LYS A 134 0.62 -13.80 -6.36
N LEU A 135 -0.03 -14.37 -7.38
CA LEU A 135 -0.78 -15.62 -7.26
C LEU A 135 0.11 -16.87 -7.38
N TRP A 136 1.09 -16.86 -8.25
CA TRP A 136 1.85 -18.07 -8.60
C TRP A 136 3.20 -18.20 -7.92
N VAL A 137 3.72 -17.13 -7.33
CA VAL A 137 5.01 -17.13 -6.65
C VAL A 137 4.85 -16.76 -5.17
N PHE A 138 4.26 -15.60 -4.88
CA PHE A 138 4.18 -15.10 -3.52
C PHE A 138 3.16 -15.84 -2.66
N LEU A 139 1.99 -16.16 -3.18
CA LEU A 139 0.98 -16.92 -2.44
C LEU A 139 1.47 -18.34 -2.07
N PRO A 140 2.01 -19.15 -3.00
CA PRO A 140 2.59 -20.44 -2.63
C PRO A 140 3.76 -20.34 -1.65
N ALA A 141 4.64 -19.33 -1.81
CA ALA A 141 5.74 -19.11 -0.88
C ALA A 141 5.25 -18.78 0.54
N GLY A 142 4.19 -17.96 0.64
CA GLY A 142 3.53 -17.66 1.91
C GLY A 142 2.90 -18.90 2.58
N ILE A 143 2.27 -19.78 1.78
CA ILE A 143 1.72 -21.05 2.28
C ILE A 143 2.84 -21.97 2.80
N VAL A 144 3.95 -22.09 2.05
CA VAL A 144 5.11 -22.86 2.49
C VAL A 144 5.67 -22.29 3.79
N LEU A 145 5.81 -20.98 3.91
CA LEU A 145 6.27 -20.33 5.13
C LEU A 145 5.35 -20.64 6.31
N ALA A 146 4.03 -20.54 6.11
CA ALA A 146 3.04 -20.84 7.15
C ALA A 146 3.06 -22.32 7.58
N MET A 147 3.46 -23.24 6.72
CA MET A 147 3.60 -24.66 7.04
C MET A 147 4.91 -25.01 7.77
N LEU A 148 5.90 -24.10 7.71
CA LEU A 148 7.21 -24.29 8.37
C LEU A 148 7.28 -23.71 9.78
N VAL A 149 6.29 -22.94 10.18
CA VAL A 149 6.12 -22.34 11.52
C VAL A 149 5.17 -23.18 12.37
#